data_be5dce70d2dfb44f6f26aa1684d6e3b5
#
_entry.id   be5dce70d2dfb44f6f26aa1684d6e3b5
#
_cell.length_a   1.000
_cell.length_b   1.000
_cell.length_c   1.000
_cell.angle_alpha   90.00
_cell.angle_beta   90.00
_cell.angle_gamma   90.00
#
_symmetry.space_group_name_H-M   'P 1'
#
loop_
_entity.id
_entity.type
_entity.pdbx_description
1 polymer ?
#
loop_
_entity_poly.entity_id
_entity_poly.type
_entity_poly.pdbx_seq_one_letter_code
_entity_poly.pdbx_strand_id
1 'polypeptide(L)'
;MSKDLKILQIGTENWKHRYEIPKKMEWYYIYPNSPKALKETIKMDEIRKFNAILIEDGRYLIDLLPIIKIIEPYTIFYNQEFQTSNPLILDLIKKRCAQAVDFSEPQKLLKDLSTSLFGGGYGDKLNPSAIDVHPSFKGSISYQGFEYLLLEGDFGSEFSPVANWKYNFVSSTKLPIELWLEYEKSEGVEFQFRVKKMPEGSVSDVVEDLIYTEEDLKTSLIMDQDYNSYLCMSVEARGQGILKLGSLHQRWSRKYFGKFVLGGNILHDNKRDEINYFFHPGDFKPPLAVYFAGFRSAEGFEGYWMMQNFKCPFILFSDPRLEGGAFYLGSEELEEKIKQTIEHYQEYLGFDKKDLILSGLSMGTFPSLY
;
A
#
# COMPACT_ATOMS: atom_id res chain seq x y z
N MET A 1 21.52 -9.82 15.04
CA MET A 1 20.47 -9.49 14.07
C MET A 1 21.14 -9.35 12.73
N SER A 2 20.78 -10.14 11.73
CA SER A 2 21.26 -9.95 10.37
C SER A 2 20.81 -8.58 9.88
N LYS A 3 21.66 -7.87 9.17
CA LYS A 3 21.28 -6.64 8.47
C LYS A 3 20.49 -7.06 7.25
N ASP A 4 19.18 -6.86 7.29
CA ASP A 4 18.30 -7.45 6.31
C ASP A 4 18.11 -6.58 5.06
N LEU A 5 18.48 -5.29 5.11
CA LEU A 5 18.26 -4.32 4.04
C LEU A 5 19.57 -3.78 3.47
N LYS A 6 19.87 -4.11 2.23
CA LYS A 6 21.03 -3.56 1.50
C LYS A 6 20.63 -2.29 0.78
N ILE A 7 21.22 -1.16 1.18
CA ILE A 7 20.92 0.17 0.65
C ILE A 7 22.14 0.71 -0.07
N LEU A 8 21.99 1.06 -1.34
CA LEU A 8 23.01 1.74 -2.12
C LEU A 8 22.69 3.23 -2.17
N GLN A 9 23.64 4.07 -1.81
CA GLN A 9 23.58 5.52 -2.04
C GLN A 9 24.56 5.91 -3.14
N ILE A 10 24.11 6.70 -4.11
CA ILE A 10 24.95 7.39 -5.09
C ILE A 10 24.75 8.90 -4.91
N GLY A 11 25.80 9.61 -4.51
CA GLY A 11 25.73 11.02 -4.18
C GLY A 11 27.12 11.61 -3.94
N THR A 12 27.18 12.94 -3.80
CA THR A 12 28.42 13.67 -3.57
C THR A 12 28.92 13.56 -2.13
N GLU A 13 28.01 13.26 -1.19
CA GLU A 13 28.31 13.08 0.22
C GLU A 13 27.76 11.76 0.75
N ASN A 14 28.53 11.09 1.59
CA ASN A 14 28.07 9.86 2.22
C ASN A 14 27.17 10.17 3.43
N TRP A 15 25.89 9.82 3.35
CA TRP A 15 24.92 10.07 4.41
C TRP A 15 25.27 9.41 5.74
N LYS A 16 26.03 8.32 5.72
CA LYS A 16 26.51 7.66 6.95
C LYS A 16 27.35 8.59 7.85
N HIS A 17 27.94 9.66 7.29
CA HIS A 17 28.72 10.63 8.05
C HIS A 17 27.88 11.73 8.68
N ARG A 18 26.61 11.90 8.23
CA ARG A 18 25.75 13.00 8.66
C ARG A 18 24.48 12.53 9.39
N TYR A 19 24.00 11.32 9.07
CA TYR A 19 22.72 10.82 9.54
C TYR A 19 22.89 9.48 10.24
N GLU A 20 22.01 9.18 11.17
CA GLU A 20 21.96 7.89 11.83
C GLU A 20 21.35 6.85 10.86
N ILE A 21 22.16 5.90 10.42
CA ILE A 21 21.68 4.80 9.58
C ILE A 21 21.01 3.75 10.47
N PRO A 22 19.72 3.40 10.20
CA PRO A 22 19.02 2.37 10.95
C PRO A 22 19.80 1.06 11.03
N LYS A 23 19.85 0.43 12.23
CA LYS A 23 20.68 -0.76 12.52
C LYS A 23 20.47 -1.93 11.56
N LYS A 24 19.25 -2.07 11.00
CA LYS A 24 18.92 -3.13 10.04
C LYS A 24 19.36 -2.84 8.60
N MET A 25 19.92 -1.65 8.32
CA MET A 25 20.41 -1.28 7.01
C MET A 25 21.90 -1.54 6.89
N GLU A 26 22.29 -2.27 5.87
CA GLU A 26 23.66 -2.39 5.38
C GLU A 26 23.87 -1.32 4.31
N TRP A 27 24.80 -0.39 4.58
CA TRP A 27 24.95 0.83 3.81
C TRP A 27 26.14 0.76 2.86
N TYR A 28 25.87 0.94 1.57
CA TYR A 28 26.85 1.04 0.50
C TYR A 28 26.83 2.45 -0.06
N TYR A 29 27.98 3.05 -0.21
CA TYR A 29 28.12 4.38 -0.77
C TYR A 29 29.08 4.37 -1.96
N ILE A 30 28.64 5.00 -3.05
CA ILE A 30 29.45 5.18 -4.26
C ILE A 30 29.42 6.66 -4.65
N TYR A 31 30.60 7.22 -4.88
CA TYR A 31 30.72 8.56 -5.44
C TYR A 31 30.28 8.54 -6.92
N PRO A 32 29.56 9.57 -7.44
CA PRO A 32 29.07 9.60 -8.80
C PRO A 32 30.15 9.41 -9.87
N ASN A 33 29.78 8.89 -11.03
CA ASN A 33 30.66 8.57 -12.15
C ASN A 33 31.78 7.57 -11.81
N SER A 34 31.49 6.63 -10.89
CA SER A 34 32.44 5.61 -10.44
C SER A 34 31.97 4.18 -10.74
N PRO A 35 31.68 3.82 -12.00
CA PRO A 35 31.09 2.51 -12.35
C PRO A 35 32.01 1.32 -12.03
N LYS A 36 33.34 1.54 -11.98
CA LYS A 36 34.32 0.50 -11.59
C LYS A 36 34.16 0.18 -10.11
N ALA A 37 34.13 1.21 -9.24
CA ALA A 37 33.97 1.06 -7.79
C ALA A 37 32.64 0.34 -7.49
N LEU A 38 31.55 0.70 -8.17
CA LEU A 38 30.25 0.05 -8.02
C LEU A 38 30.32 -1.45 -8.35
N LYS A 39 30.94 -1.82 -9.48
CA LYS A 39 31.10 -3.23 -9.87
C LYS A 39 31.99 -4.02 -8.89
N GLU A 40 33.06 -3.40 -8.41
CA GLU A 40 33.95 -4.01 -7.43
C GLU A 40 33.25 -4.26 -6.10
N THR A 41 32.51 -3.28 -5.57
CA THR A 41 31.70 -3.43 -4.35
C THR A 41 30.72 -4.59 -4.48
N ILE A 42 29.96 -4.66 -5.59
CA ILE A 42 29.00 -5.73 -5.83
C ILE A 42 29.68 -7.10 -5.86
N LYS A 43 30.84 -7.20 -6.50
CA LYS A 43 31.57 -8.46 -6.61
C LYS A 43 32.20 -8.89 -5.28
N MET A 44 32.78 -7.96 -4.53
CA MET A 44 33.45 -8.25 -3.24
C MET A 44 32.45 -8.71 -2.17
N ASP A 45 31.28 -8.07 -2.13
CA ASP A 45 30.26 -8.36 -1.12
C ASP A 45 29.17 -9.32 -1.64
N GLU A 46 29.38 -9.93 -2.80
CA GLU A 46 28.46 -10.90 -3.44
C GLU A 46 27.00 -10.41 -3.49
N ILE A 47 26.82 -9.11 -3.83
CA ILE A 47 25.50 -8.48 -3.80
C ILE A 47 24.66 -8.96 -4.98
N ARG A 48 23.55 -9.63 -4.69
CA ARG A 48 22.59 -10.11 -5.70
C ARG A 48 21.46 -9.13 -5.98
N LYS A 49 21.13 -8.28 -4.99
CA LYS A 49 20.10 -7.24 -5.10
C LYS A 49 20.31 -6.16 -4.05
N PHE A 50 19.80 -4.97 -4.33
CA PHE A 50 19.58 -3.91 -3.35
C PHE A 50 18.10 -3.82 -3.01
N ASN A 51 17.80 -3.52 -1.74
CA ASN A 51 16.43 -3.28 -1.29
C ASN A 51 15.99 -1.85 -1.61
N ALA A 52 16.94 -0.89 -1.61
CA ALA A 52 16.74 0.44 -2.11
C ALA A 52 18.03 1.02 -2.67
N ILE A 53 17.89 1.92 -3.64
CA ILE A 53 18.98 2.68 -4.25
C ILE A 53 18.59 4.16 -4.16
N LEU A 54 19.35 4.94 -3.42
CA LEU A 54 19.11 6.36 -3.21
C LEU A 54 20.03 7.17 -4.15
N ILE A 55 19.44 7.99 -5.00
CA ILE A 55 20.14 8.80 -5.99
C ILE A 55 19.93 10.27 -5.63
N GLU A 56 20.97 10.91 -5.10
CA GLU A 56 20.93 12.29 -4.63
C GLU A 56 20.58 13.28 -5.75
N ASP A 57 21.17 13.10 -6.92
CA ASP A 57 20.86 13.85 -8.14
C ASP A 57 20.51 12.88 -9.27
N GLY A 58 19.34 13.01 -9.86
CA GLY A 58 18.88 12.09 -10.88
C GLY A 58 19.78 11.95 -12.11
N ARG A 59 20.74 12.86 -12.31
CA ARG A 59 21.79 12.70 -13.34
C ARG A 59 22.63 11.45 -13.12
N TYR A 60 22.78 11.01 -11.88
CA TYR A 60 23.56 9.81 -11.50
C TYR A 60 22.82 8.51 -11.72
N LEU A 61 21.56 8.54 -12.13
CA LEU A 61 20.81 7.35 -12.55
C LEU A 61 21.55 6.55 -13.63
N ILE A 62 22.31 7.23 -14.50
CA ILE A 62 23.10 6.59 -15.55
C ILE A 62 24.19 5.65 -14.99
N ASP A 63 24.66 5.91 -13.77
CA ASP A 63 25.67 5.09 -13.10
C ASP A 63 25.15 3.69 -12.77
N LEU A 64 23.83 3.48 -12.79
CA LEU A 64 23.19 2.19 -12.56
C LEU A 64 23.21 1.26 -13.79
N LEU A 65 23.45 1.77 -14.99
CA LEU A 65 23.43 0.95 -16.22
C LEU A 65 24.32 -0.31 -16.14
N PRO A 66 25.53 -0.26 -15.56
CA PRO A 66 26.38 -1.45 -15.45
C PRO A 66 25.83 -2.57 -14.59
N ILE A 67 24.86 -2.28 -13.72
CA ILE A 67 24.27 -3.20 -12.74
C ILE A 67 22.75 -3.40 -12.93
N ILE A 68 22.20 -2.87 -14.01
CA ILE A 68 20.75 -2.83 -14.25
C ILE A 68 20.05 -4.20 -14.08
N LYS A 69 20.77 -5.29 -14.32
CA LYS A 69 20.21 -6.66 -14.23
C LYS A 69 19.89 -7.13 -12.81
N ILE A 70 20.50 -6.50 -11.80
CA ILE A 70 20.25 -6.85 -10.38
C ILE A 70 19.40 -5.81 -9.66
N ILE A 71 18.85 -4.86 -10.41
CA ILE A 71 17.96 -3.81 -9.89
C ILE A 71 16.53 -4.22 -10.13
N GLU A 72 15.81 -4.45 -9.03
CA GLU A 72 14.37 -4.73 -9.08
C GLU A 72 13.57 -3.44 -9.37
N PRO A 73 12.41 -3.53 -10.02
CA PRO A 73 11.51 -2.39 -10.16
C PRO A 73 11.10 -1.80 -8.79
N TYR A 74 10.81 -0.49 -8.80
CA TYR A 74 10.37 0.28 -7.62
C TYR A 74 11.40 0.40 -6.48
N THR A 75 12.65 -0.02 -6.69
CA THR A 75 13.71 0.07 -5.66
C THR A 75 14.62 1.28 -5.82
N ILE A 76 14.49 2.04 -6.90
CA ILE A 76 15.24 3.28 -7.14
C ILE A 76 14.44 4.46 -6.64
N PHE A 77 15.06 5.26 -5.77
CA PHE A 77 14.51 6.51 -5.24
C PHE A 77 15.45 7.65 -5.59
N TYR A 78 14.96 8.67 -6.29
CA TYR A 78 15.74 9.85 -6.69
C TYR A 78 15.06 11.13 -6.22
N ASN A 79 15.86 12.20 -6.05
CA ASN A 79 15.34 13.48 -5.59
C ASN A 79 14.26 14.03 -6.53
N GLN A 80 13.08 14.33 -5.99
CA GLN A 80 11.91 14.82 -6.73
C GLN A 80 12.14 16.16 -7.45
N GLU A 81 13.12 16.95 -7.02
CA GLU A 81 13.47 18.21 -7.68
C GLU A 81 14.17 18.01 -9.03
N PHE A 82 14.62 16.79 -9.32
CA PHE A 82 15.32 16.47 -10.56
C PHE A 82 14.38 16.44 -11.75
N GLN A 83 14.74 17.19 -12.79
CA GLN A 83 14.08 17.17 -14.09
C GLN A 83 15.10 16.88 -15.19
N THR A 84 14.70 16.13 -16.21
CA THR A 84 15.59 15.77 -17.30
C THR A 84 14.85 15.58 -18.63
N SER A 85 15.52 15.89 -19.72
CA SER A 85 15.14 15.51 -21.08
C SER A 85 16.06 14.41 -21.66
N ASN A 86 16.99 13.88 -20.87
CA ASN A 86 17.90 12.82 -21.31
C ASN A 86 17.12 11.50 -21.53
N PRO A 87 17.03 11.01 -22.79
CA PRO A 87 16.21 9.84 -23.09
C PRO A 87 16.68 8.55 -22.41
N LEU A 88 17.97 8.40 -22.15
CA LEU A 88 18.51 7.24 -21.44
C LEU A 88 18.07 7.22 -19.97
N ILE A 89 18.04 8.37 -19.32
CA ILE A 89 17.55 8.49 -17.94
C ILE A 89 16.06 8.28 -17.88
N LEU A 90 15.29 8.86 -18.78
CA LEU A 90 13.84 8.67 -18.87
C LEU A 90 13.48 7.21 -19.12
N ASP A 91 14.20 6.52 -20.00
CA ASP A 91 14.01 5.09 -20.26
C ASP A 91 14.32 4.22 -19.02
N LEU A 92 15.38 4.56 -18.28
CA LEU A 92 15.74 3.87 -17.04
C LEU A 92 14.66 4.08 -15.96
N ILE A 93 14.21 5.32 -15.75
CA ILE A 93 13.11 5.65 -14.82
C ILE A 93 11.88 4.82 -15.19
N LYS A 94 11.50 4.81 -16.46
CA LYS A 94 10.36 4.05 -16.97
C LYS A 94 10.52 2.55 -16.75
N LYS A 95 11.61 1.95 -17.21
CA LYS A 95 11.84 0.49 -17.16
C LYS A 95 12.07 -0.06 -15.75
N ARG A 96 12.46 0.77 -14.80
CA ARG A 96 12.66 0.36 -13.41
C ARG A 96 11.62 0.93 -12.46
N CYS A 97 10.59 1.63 -12.99
CA CYS A 97 9.59 2.29 -12.16
C CYS A 97 10.25 3.06 -11.01
N ALA A 98 11.30 3.83 -11.34
CA ALA A 98 12.02 4.61 -10.36
C ALA A 98 11.12 5.70 -9.78
N GLN A 99 11.21 5.93 -8.48
CA GLN A 99 10.31 6.81 -7.75
C GLN A 99 11.00 8.13 -7.39
N ALA A 100 10.34 9.24 -7.69
CA ALA A 100 10.74 10.55 -7.19
C ALA A 100 10.30 10.68 -5.73
N VAL A 101 11.23 11.04 -4.83
CA VAL A 101 10.95 11.21 -3.40
C VAL A 101 11.59 12.49 -2.86
N ASP A 102 11.07 12.99 -1.77
CA ASP A 102 11.60 14.17 -1.10
C ASP A 102 12.88 13.83 -0.33
N PHE A 103 13.99 14.49 -0.67
CA PHE A 103 15.28 14.38 0.01
C PHE A 103 15.55 15.54 0.98
N SER A 104 14.59 16.43 1.21
CA SER A 104 14.75 17.57 2.12
C SER A 104 14.95 17.15 3.59
N GLU A 105 14.36 15.97 3.98
CA GLU A 105 14.45 15.39 5.31
C GLU A 105 15.08 13.98 5.28
N PRO A 106 16.40 13.83 5.05
CA PRO A 106 17.03 12.52 4.85
C PRO A 106 16.88 11.57 6.05
N GLN A 107 16.92 12.08 7.28
CA GLN A 107 16.74 11.24 8.48
C GLN A 107 15.34 10.62 8.55
N LYS A 108 14.31 11.38 8.17
CA LYS A 108 12.93 10.87 8.08
C LYS A 108 12.80 9.85 6.95
N LEU A 109 13.36 10.13 5.77
CA LEU A 109 13.37 9.19 4.65
C LEU A 109 14.04 7.86 5.03
N LEU A 110 15.18 7.89 5.74
CA LEU A 110 15.84 6.69 6.23
C LEU A 110 14.98 5.91 7.24
N LYS A 111 14.29 6.61 8.16
CA LYS A 111 13.34 5.99 9.09
C LYS A 111 12.19 5.34 8.30
N ASP A 112 11.59 6.05 7.34
CA ASP A 112 10.47 5.57 6.54
C ASP A 112 10.86 4.35 5.70
N LEU A 113 11.96 4.39 4.97
CA LEU A 113 12.48 3.24 4.23
C LEU A 113 12.77 2.05 5.15
N SER A 114 13.29 2.32 6.35
CA SER A 114 13.60 1.24 7.30
C SER A 114 12.36 0.45 7.71
N THR A 115 11.20 1.07 7.80
CA THR A 115 9.94 0.41 8.20
C THR A 115 9.10 -0.07 7.01
N SER A 116 9.39 0.41 5.80
CA SER A 116 8.59 0.11 4.59
C SER A 116 9.19 -0.98 3.69
N LEU A 117 10.53 -1.20 3.77
CA LEU A 117 11.24 -2.19 2.95
C LEU A 117 11.29 -3.56 3.65
N PHE A 118 10.15 -4.18 3.84
CA PHE A 118 10.08 -5.53 4.41
C PHE A 118 9.69 -6.57 3.34
N GLY A 119 10.02 -7.84 3.59
CA GLY A 119 9.62 -8.95 2.75
C GLY A 119 8.16 -9.33 3.00
N GLY A 120 7.45 -9.70 1.93
CA GLY A 120 6.05 -10.07 1.98
C GLY A 120 5.11 -8.89 2.16
N GLY A 121 3.81 -9.18 2.11
CA GLY A 121 2.73 -8.24 2.37
C GLY A 121 1.65 -8.96 3.16
N TYR A 122 0.93 -8.24 4.00
CA TYR A 122 -0.18 -8.78 4.79
C TYR A 122 -1.27 -7.75 4.95
N GLY A 123 -2.51 -8.19 4.79
CA GLY A 123 -3.71 -7.46 5.15
C GLY A 123 -4.79 -8.41 5.63
N ASP A 124 -5.67 -7.87 6.44
CA ASP A 124 -6.84 -8.54 7.01
C ASP A 124 -7.96 -7.53 7.18
N LYS A 125 -9.18 -7.97 7.43
CA LYS A 125 -10.34 -7.11 7.64
C LYS A 125 -11.23 -7.61 8.75
N LEU A 126 -11.89 -6.68 9.42
CA LEU A 126 -13.02 -6.96 10.31
C LEU A 126 -14.31 -6.69 9.56
N ASN A 127 -15.09 -7.75 9.31
CA ASN A 127 -16.39 -7.67 8.67
C ASN A 127 -17.39 -6.86 9.51
N PRO A 128 -18.50 -6.35 8.93
CA PRO A 128 -19.55 -5.69 9.67
C PRO A 128 -20.15 -6.53 10.82
N SER A 129 -20.13 -7.87 10.72
CA SER A 129 -20.54 -8.77 11.82
C SER A 129 -19.67 -8.66 13.09
N ALA A 130 -18.47 -8.07 12.97
CA ALA A 130 -17.59 -7.75 14.10
C ALA A 130 -17.93 -6.41 14.77
N ILE A 131 -18.95 -5.68 14.31
CA ILE A 131 -19.37 -4.41 14.88
C ILE A 131 -20.47 -4.65 15.91
N ASP A 132 -20.32 -4.07 17.10
CA ASP A 132 -21.37 -3.96 18.10
C ASP A 132 -21.96 -2.55 18.07
N VAL A 133 -23.28 -2.45 17.99
CA VAL A 133 -23.99 -1.17 18.10
C VAL A 133 -24.11 -0.76 19.56
N HIS A 134 -23.78 0.48 19.86
CA HIS A 134 -23.85 1.01 21.23
C HIS A 134 -25.31 1.03 21.73
N PRO A 135 -25.57 0.57 22.98
CA PRO A 135 -26.95 0.47 23.52
C PRO A 135 -27.71 1.79 23.57
N SER A 136 -27.05 2.94 23.55
CA SER A 136 -27.70 4.25 23.54
C SER A 136 -28.32 4.63 22.18
N PHE A 137 -27.91 3.99 21.09
CA PHE A 137 -28.50 4.21 19.78
C PHE A 137 -29.93 3.66 19.72
N LYS A 138 -30.86 4.49 19.30
CA LYS A 138 -32.31 4.15 19.31
C LYS A 138 -32.95 4.11 17.92
N GLY A 139 -32.13 4.03 16.89
CA GLY A 139 -32.60 3.92 15.51
C GLY A 139 -32.83 2.48 15.06
N SER A 140 -33.07 2.33 13.77
CA SER A 140 -33.12 1.05 13.08
C SER A 140 -31.71 0.50 12.88
N ILE A 141 -31.52 -0.78 13.14
CA ILE A 141 -30.25 -1.51 13.01
C ILE A 141 -30.47 -2.69 12.07
N SER A 142 -29.70 -2.77 11.00
CA SER A 142 -29.77 -3.88 10.04
C SER A 142 -28.38 -4.31 9.58
N TYR A 143 -28.06 -5.58 9.76
CA TYR A 143 -26.85 -6.20 9.21
C TYR A 143 -27.16 -6.81 7.85
N GLN A 144 -26.50 -6.33 6.81
CA GLN A 144 -26.61 -6.83 5.44
C GLN A 144 -25.46 -7.79 5.11
N GLY A 145 -25.52 -8.97 5.72
CA GLY A 145 -24.50 -10.01 5.56
C GLY A 145 -23.11 -9.52 5.97
N PHE A 146 -22.15 -9.68 5.07
CA PHE A 146 -20.76 -9.23 5.21
C PHE A 146 -20.51 -7.89 4.52
N GLU A 147 -21.52 -7.26 3.95
CA GLU A 147 -21.39 -6.04 3.15
C GLU A 147 -21.36 -4.80 4.03
N TYR A 148 -22.38 -4.58 4.85
CA TYR A 148 -22.43 -3.44 5.77
C TYR A 148 -23.37 -3.63 6.95
N LEU A 149 -23.13 -2.86 8.01
CA LEU A 149 -24.07 -2.54 9.07
C LEU A 149 -24.77 -1.23 8.70
N LEU A 150 -26.10 -1.24 8.63
CA LEU A 150 -26.92 -0.05 8.42
C LEU A 150 -27.51 0.43 9.75
N LEU A 151 -27.25 1.70 10.07
CA LEU A 151 -27.84 2.44 11.18
C LEU A 151 -28.69 3.57 10.60
N GLU A 152 -29.98 3.63 10.96
CA GLU A 152 -30.88 4.68 10.49
C GLU A 152 -31.66 5.28 11.68
N GLY A 153 -31.57 6.59 11.86
CA GLY A 153 -32.25 7.26 12.96
C GLY A 153 -31.69 8.62 13.31
N ASP A 154 -31.98 9.01 14.53
CA ASP A 154 -31.46 10.24 15.16
C ASP A 154 -30.24 9.90 16.03
N PHE A 155 -29.08 10.44 15.66
CA PHE A 155 -27.79 10.27 16.35
C PHE A 155 -27.57 11.36 17.41
N GLY A 156 -28.48 12.34 17.55
CA GLY A 156 -28.37 13.45 18.48
C GLY A 156 -27.68 14.69 17.90
N SER A 157 -27.59 15.74 18.72
CA SER A 157 -26.95 17.01 18.33
C SER A 157 -25.45 17.04 18.57
N GLU A 158 -24.94 16.15 19.43
CA GLU A 158 -23.53 16.05 19.80
C GLU A 158 -22.99 14.68 19.41
N PHE A 159 -21.68 14.60 19.13
CA PHE A 159 -21.03 13.31 18.86
C PHE A 159 -21.19 12.38 20.06
N SER A 160 -21.76 11.22 19.81
CA SER A 160 -21.97 10.17 20.81
C SER A 160 -21.60 8.79 20.24
N PRO A 161 -21.15 7.85 21.09
CA PRO A 161 -20.82 6.51 20.64
C PRO A 161 -21.99 5.80 19.97
N VAL A 162 -21.79 5.27 18.78
CA VAL A 162 -22.82 4.53 18.03
C VAL A 162 -22.42 3.10 17.70
N ALA A 163 -21.12 2.84 17.51
CA ALA A 163 -20.61 1.51 17.17
C ALA A 163 -19.17 1.32 17.64
N ASN A 164 -18.80 0.08 17.90
CA ASN A 164 -17.42 -0.32 18.18
C ASN A 164 -17.14 -1.72 17.60
N TRP A 165 -15.87 -1.99 17.31
CA TRP A 165 -15.45 -3.32 16.87
C TRP A 165 -15.19 -4.23 18.08
N LYS A 166 -15.63 -5.48 17.99
CA LYS A 166 -15.46 -6.53 19.02
C LYS A 166 -14.01 -6.93 19.20
N TYR A 167 -13.21 -6.80 18.15
CA TYR A 167 -11.81 -7.22 18.13
C TYR A 167 -10.91 -6.01 17.95
N ASN A 168 -9.77 -6.03 18.63
CA ASN A 168 -8.75 -5.02 18.54
C ASN A 168 -7.70 -5.43 17.51
N PHE A 169 -7.16 -4.47 16.77
CA PHE A 169 -5.95 -4.71 16.02
C PHE A 169 -4.70 -4.55 16.91
N VAL A 170 -3.61 -5.19 16.49
CA VAL A 170 -2.32 -5.08 17.17
C VAL A 170 -1.37 -4.30 16.29
N SER A 171 -0.84 -3.22 16.81
CA SER A 171 0.21 -2.46 16.17
C SER A 171 1.54 -2.67 16.88
N SER A 172 2.61 -2.82 16.13
CA SER A 172 3.95 -3.11 16.68
C SER A 172 4.98 -2.06 16.24
N THR A 173 6.04 -1.94 17.04
CA THR A 173 7.20 -1.08 16.72
C THR A 173 7.98 -1.52 15.48
N LYS A 174 7.74 -2.73 14.99
CA LYS A 174 8.51 -3.32 13.87
C LYS A 174 8.01 -2.86 12.52
N LEU A 175 6.67 -2.84 12.36
CA LEU A 175 5.99 -2.50 11.12
C LEU A 175 4.80 -1.60 11.44
N PRO A 176 4.70 -0.40 10.85
CA PRO A 176 3.49 0.38 10.93
C PRO A 176 2.35 -0.35 10.25
N ILE A 177 1.14 -0.11 10.71
CA ILE A 177 -0.07 -0.59 10.04
C ILE A 177 -0.84 0.58 9.44
N GLU A 178 -1.65 0.30 8.45
CA GLU A 178 -2.64 1.25 7.93
C GLU A 178 -4.04 0.69 8.09
N LEU A 179 -4.98 1.58 8.38
CA LEU A 179 -6.39 1.31 8.53
C LEU A 179 -7.17 1.98 7.41
N TRP A 180 -8.16 1.26 6.89
CA TRP A 180 -9.11 1.77 5.90
C TRP A 180 -10.52 1.33 6.28
N LEU A 181 -11.44 2.30 6.47
CA LEU A 181 -12.83 2.06 6.81
C LEU A 181 -13.71 2.27 5.57
N GLU A 182 -14.50 1.26 5.22
CA GLU A 182 -15.58 1.38 4.25
C GLU A 182 -16.81 2.00 4.93
N TYR A 183 -17.38 3.03 4.32
CA TYR A 183 -18.61 3.65 4.83
C TYR A 183 -19.37 4.43 3.76
N GLU A 184 -20.68 4.56 3.98
CA GLU A 184 -21.55 5.50 3.30
C GLU A 184 -22.43 6.22 4.33
N LYS A 185 -22.85 7.45 4.05
CA LYS A 185 -23.77 8.17 4.92
C LYS A 185 -24.66 9.14 4.14
N SER A 186 -25.81 9.51 4.71
CA SER A 186 -26.63 10.62 4.24
C SER A 186 -26.02 11.97 4.66
N GLU A 187 -26.37 13.04 3.95
CA GLU A 187 -25.84 14.42 4.21
C GLU A 187 -26.13 14.91 5.63
N GLY A 188 -27.26 14.49 6.25
CA GLY A 188 -27.66 14.89 7.59
C GLY A 188 -26.90 14.22 8.73
N VAL A 189 -26.00 13.30 8.43
CA VAL A 189 -25.19 12.58 9.43
C VAL A 189 -23.75 13.02 9.33
N GLU A 190 -23.16 13.36 10.46
CA GLU A 190 -21.70 13.51 10.63
C GLU A 190 -21.20 12.42 11.55
N PHE A 191 -20.03 11.86 11.26
CA PHE A 191 -19.39 10.87 12.13
C PHE A 191 -17.89 11.12 12.25
N GLN A 192 -17.32 10.53 13.29
CA GLN A 192 -15.87 10.48 13.48
C GLN A 192 -15.44 9.07 13.87
N PHE A 193 -14.27 8.66 13.37
CA PHE A 193 -13.63 7.39 13.70
C PHE A 193 -12.64 7.60 14.83
N ARG A 194 -12.79 6.84 15.91
CA ARG A 194 -11.96 6.98 17.11
C ARG A 194 -11.11 5.74 17.31
N VAL A 195 -9.83 5.95 17.53
CA VAL A 195 -8.85 4.90 17.82
C VAL A 195 -8.18 5.18 19.16
N LYS A 196 -8.45 4.30 20.14
CA LYS A 196 -7.74 4.34 21.43
C LYS A 196 -6.61 3.34 21.40
N LYS A 197 -5.39 3.81 21.76
CA LYS A 197 -4.21 2.96 21.86
C LYS A 197 -3.97 2.57 23.30
N MET A 198 -3.87 1.25 23.52
CA MET A 198 -3.57 0.65 24.81
C MET A 198 -2.25 -0.12 24.70
N PRO A 199 -1.27 0.08 25.60
CA PRO A 199 -0.02 -0.67 25.58
C PRO A 199 -0.26 -2.18 25.66
N GLU A 200 0.56 -2.96 24.96
CA GLU A 200 0.53 -4.42 25.08
C GLU A 200 0.70 -4.85 26.55
N GLY A 201 -0.18 -5.72 27.01
CA GLY A 201 -0.20 -6.19 28.41
C GLY A 201 -1.05 -5.34 29.37
N SER A 202 -1.52 -4.15 28.95
CA SER A 202 -2.51 -3.37 29.71
C SER A 202 -3.93 -3.78 29.31
N VAL A 203 -4.87 -3.63 30.29
CA VAL A 203 -6.30 -3.88 30.07
C VAL A 203 -7.15 -2.62 30.29
N SER A 204 -6.54 -1.51 30.72
CA SER A 204 -7.27 -0.29 31.08
C SER A 204 -6.57 1.03 30.69
N ASP A 205 -5.25 1.00 30.47
CA ASP A 205 -4.49 2.22 30.28
C ASP A 205 -4.58 2.71 28.83
N VAL A 206 -5.35 3.74 28.58
CA VAL A 206 -5.39 4.42 27.27
C VAL A 206 -4.30 5.49 27.27
N VAL A 207 -3.28 5.30 26.43
CA VAL A 207 -2.14 6.25 26.33
C VAL A 207 -2.35 7.28 25.22
N GLU A 208 -3.10 6.93 24.19
CA GLU A 208 -3.48 7.83 23.12
C GLU A 208 -4.96 7.64 22.79
N ASP A 209 -5.65 8.73 22.55
CA ASP A 209 -7.06 8.77 22.14
C ASP A 209 -7.15 9.68 20.90
N LEU A 210 -7.22 9.03 19.72
CA LEU A 210 -7.15 9.68 18.43
C LEU A 210 -8.54 9.75 17.80
N ILE A 211 -8.90 10.92 17.32
CA ILE A 211 -10.17 11.15 16.62
C ILE A 211 -9.85 11.54 15.19
N TYR A 212 -10.43 10.84 14.25
CA TYR A 212 -10.29 11.06 12.81
C TYR A 212 -11.62 11.48 12.21
N THR A 213 -11.57 12.58 11.45
CA THR A 213 -12.71 13.12 10.71
C THR A 213 -12.84 12.42 9.35
N GLU A 214 -13.92 12.69 8.63
CA GLU A 214 -14.08 12.22 7.25
C GLU A 214 -12.98 12.73 6.31
N GLU A 215 -12.41 13.91 6.58
CA GLU A 215 -11.29 14.45 5.80
C GLU A 215 -10.04 13.58 5.99
N ASP A 216 -9.75 13.18 7.23
CA ASP A 216 -8.62 12.30 7.55
C ASP A 216 -8.81 10.91 6.92
N LEU A 217 -10.06 10.44 6.84
CA LEU A 217 -10.40 9.13 6.27
C LEU A 217 -10.29 9.08 4.75
N LYS A 218 -10.12 10.19 4.04
CA LYS A 218 -9.91 10.17 2.57
C LYS A 218 -8.70 9.37 2.15
N THR A 219 -7.73 9.22 3.04
CA THR A 219 -6.56 8.36 2.86
C THR A 219 -6.50 7.29 3.94
N SER A 220 -5.69 6.25 3.74
CA SER A 220 -5.45 5.24 4.79
C SER A 220 -4.79 5.89 6.01
N LEU A 221 -5.29 5.57 7.20
CA LEU A 221 -4.71 6.05 8.46
C LEU A 221 -3.48 5.20 8.80
N ILE A 222 -2.30 5.83 8.89
CA ILE A 222 -1.06 5.14 9.23
C ILE A 222 -0.82 5.20 10.73
N MET A 223 -0.78 4.03 11.36
CA MET A 223 -0.45 3.83 12.77
C MET A 223 1.05 3.47 12.88
N ASP A 224 1.88 4.49 13.00
CA ASP A 224 3.34 4.37 13.21
C ASP A 224 3.66 4.78 14.66
N GLN A 225 4.25 3.89 15.46
CA GLN A 225 4.42 4.12 16.89
C GLN A 225 5.67 3.45 17.46
N ASP A 226 6.13 3.97 18.59
CA ASP A 226 7.35 3.55 19.26
C ASP A 226 7.12 2.45 20.33
N TYR A 227 5.88 1.97 20.51
CA TYR A 227 5.52 0.89 21.43
C TYR A 227 4.47 -0.04 20.84
N ASN A 228 4.46 -1.30 21.27
CA ASN A 228 3.41 -2.24 20.88
C ASN A 228 2.09 -1.88 21.58
N SER A 229 1.01 -1.90 20.84
CA SER A 229 -0.31 -1.54 21.39
C SER A 229 -1.45 -2.34 20.76
N TYR A 230 -2.54 -2.42 21.52
CA TYR A 230 -3.86 -2.75 20.98
C TYR A 230 -4.53 -1.48 20.50
N LEU A 231 -5.17 -1.55 19.34
CA LEU A 231 -6.00 -0.49 18.76
C LEU A 231 -7.46 -0.85 18.99
N CYS A 232 -8.14 -0.07 19.81
CA CYS A 232 -9.57 -0.19 20.06
C CYS A 232 -10.31 0.84 19.20
N MET A 233 -11.13 0.36 18.26
CA MET A 233 -11.79 1.21 17.28
C MET A 233 -13.25 1.40 17.61
N SER A 234 -13.77 2.62 17.41
CA SER A 234 -15.17 2.99 17.58
C SER A 234 -15.58 4.09 16.61
N VAL A 235 -16.88 4.25 16.46
CA VAL A 235 -17.50 5.34 15.70
C VAL A 235 -18.42 6.12 16.61
N GLU A 236 -18.28 7.44 16.56
CA GLU A 236 -19.18 8.41 17.15
C GLU A 236 -19.90 9.15 16.03
N ALA A 237 -21.18 9.45 16.19
CA ALA A 237 -21.95 10.15 15.19
C ALA A 237 -22.91 11.17 15.81
N ARG A 238 -23.37 12.12 14.98
CA ARG A 238 -24.43 13.09 15.29
C ARG A 238 -25.28 13.37 14.07
N GLY A 239 -26.42 13.99 14.26
CA GLY A 239 -27.37 14.35 13.20
C GLY A 239 -28.47 13.34 13.02
N GLN A 240 -29.13 13.33 11.87
CA GLN A 240 -30.23 12.43 11.56
C GLN A 240 -30.11 11.88 10.14
N GLY A 241 -30.34 10.59 9.99
CA GLY A 241 -30.29 9.92 8.68
C GLY A 241 -29.74 8.52 8.73
N ILE A 242 -28.92 8.17 7.73
CA ILE A 242 -28.38 6.84 7.53
C ILE A 242 -26.85 6.89 7.64
N LEU A 243 -26.28 5.93 8.39
CA LEU A 243 -24.87 5.61 8.41
C LEU A 243 -24.70 4.11 8.11
N LYS A 244 -23.94 3.79 7.08
CA LYS A 244 -23.53 2.43 6.75
C LYS A 244 -22.04 2.27 7.08
N LEU A 245 -21.71 1.21 7.77
CA LEU A 245 -20.34 0.83 8.11
C LEU A 245 -20.03 -0.51 7.46
N GLY A 246 -19.08 -0.53 6.54
CA GLY A 246 -18.56 -1.73 5.88
C GLY A 246 -17.42 -2.36 6.65
N SER A 247 -16.50 -3.00 5.94
CA SER A 247 -15.32 -3.62 6.52
C SER A 247 -14.31 -2.59 7.00
N LEU A 248 -13.60 -2.92 8.08
CA LEU A 248 -12.45 -2.19 8.54
C LEU A 248 -11.19 -3.01 8.21
N HIS A 249 -10.41 -2.52 7.24
CA HIS A 249 -9.19 -3.16 6.78
C HIS A 249 -7.99 -2.75 7.63
N GLN A 250 -7.09 -3.70 7.85
CA GLN A 250 -5.79 -3.49 8.46
C GLN A 250 -4.72 -4.08 7.57
N ARG A 251 -3.61 -3.34 7.35
CA ARG A 251 -2.50 -3.80 6.51
C ARG A 251 -1.17 -3.38 7.12
N TRP A 252 -0.12 -4.16 6.89
CA TRP A 252 1.23 -3.65 7.09
C TRP A 252 1.50 -2.53 6.11
N SER A 253 1.83 -1.36 6.64
CA SER A 253 2.01 -0.16 5.83
C SER A 253 3.40 -0.08 5.23
N ARG A 254 3.46 0.11 3.91
CA ARG A 254 4.68 0.59 3.23
C ARG A 254 4.67 2.11 3.08
N LYS A 255 3.79 2.78 3.83
CA LYS A 255 3.56 4.23 3.72
C LYS A 255 3.21 4.58 2.26
N TYR A 256 3.93 5.51 1.66
CA TYR A 256 3.73 5.93 0.26
C TYR A 256 4.54 5.13 -0.77
N PHE A 257 5.29 4.11 -0.35
CA PHE A 257 6.11 3.30 -1.27
C PHE A 257 5.36 2.16 -1.95
N GLY A 258 4.13 1.90 -1.54
CA GLY A 258 3.28 0.88 -2.15
C GLY A 258 2.33 0.18 -1.19
N LYS A 259 1.45 -0.64 -1.74
CA LYS A 259 0.48 -1.46 -1.02
C LYS A 259 0.86 -2.93 -1.17
N PHE A 260 1.06 -3.66 -0.08
CA PHE A 260 1.52 -5.05 0.00
C PHE A 260 2.91 -5.31 -0.59
N VAL A 261 3.24 -4.72 -1.70
CA VAL A 261 4.55 -4.75 -2.38
C VAL A 261 4.95 -3.33 -2.76
N LEU A 262 6.23 -3.10 -3.01
CA LEU A 262 6.69 -1.81 -3.53
C LEU A 262 6.03 -1.55 -4.89
N GLY A 263 5.43 -0.38 -5.06
CA GLY A 263 4.70 -0.01 -6.28
C GLY A 263 3.28 -0.57 -6.38
N GLY A 264 2.80 -1.33 -5.39
CA GLY A 264 1.40 -1.74 -5.32
C GLY A 264 0.47 -0.55 -5.07
N ASN A 265 -0.75 -0.61 -5.61
CA ASN A 265 -1.74 0.46 -5.56
C ASN A 265 -3.13 -0.08 -5.23
N ILE A 266 -4.07 0.83 -4.99
CA ILE A 266 -5.48 0.53 -4.74
C ILE A 266 -6.35 1.41 -5.65
N LEU A 267 -7.39 0.82 -6.21
CA LEU A 267 -8.52 1.51 -6.82
C LEU A 267 -9.64 1.61 -5.79
N HIS A 268 -10.26 2.77 -5.69
CA HIS A 268 -11.40 2.99 -4.81
C HIS A 268 -12.60 3.48 -5.62
N ASP A 269 -13.80 3.16 -5.19
CA ASP A 269 -15.00 3.86 -5.63
C ASP A 269 -15.48 4.88 -4.58
N ASN A 270 -16.62 5.51 -4.85
CA ASN A 270 -17.24 6.49 -3.97
C ASN A 270 -17.83 5.87 -2.67
N LYS A 271 -18.01 4.56 -2.63
CA LYS A 271 -18.41 3.78 -1.44
C LYS A 271 -17.23 3.32 -0.61
N ARG A 272 -16.01 3.65 -1.06
CA ARG A 272 -14.73 3.26 -0.47
C ARG A 272 -14.40 1.77 -0.58
N ASP A 273 -15.12 1.06 -1.45
CA ASP A 273 -14.75 -0.28 -1.88
C ASP A 273 -13.39 -0.27 -2.57
N GLU A 274 -12.60 -1.30 -2.35
CA GLU A 274 -11.22 -1.37 -2.82
C GLU A 274 -10.98 -2.55 -3.76
N ILE A 275 -10.17 -2.30 -4.81
CA ILE A 275 -9.51 -3.34 -5.59
C ILE A 275 -8.02 -3.01 -5.65
N ASN A 276 -7.18 -3.96 -5.22
CA ASN A 276 -5.74 -3.77 -5.23
C ASN A 276 -5.17 -4.15 -6.59
N TYR A 277 -4.16 -3.39 -7.06
CA TYR A 277 -3.40 -3.77 -8.24
C TYR A 277 -1.91 -3.50 -8.09
N PHE A 278 -1.13 -4.26 -8.84
CA PHE A 278 0.31 -4.12 -8.93
C PHE A 278 0.75 -4.32 -10.38
N PHE A 279 1.53 -3.38 -10.90
CA PHE A 279 2.15 -3.49 -12.21
C PHE A 279 3.63 -3.84 -12.09
N HIS A 280 4.10 -4.82 -12.85
CA HIS A 280 5.52 -5.14 -12.99
C HIS A 280 5.95 -4.95 -14.45
N PRO A 281 7.02 -4.17 -14.72
CA PRO A 281 7.42 -3.82 -16.07
C PRO A 281 8.05 -4.97 -16.87
N GLY A 282 8.44 -6.06 -16.22
CA GLY A 282 9.06 -7.21 -16.87
C GLY A 282 10.29 -6.83 -17.68
N ASP A 283 10.38 -7.40 -18.89
CA ASP A 283 11.41 -7.13 -19.88
C ASP A 283 11.00 -6.04 -20.90
N PHE A 284 9.84 -5.41 -20.71
CA PHE A 284 9.24 -4.41 -21.59
C PHE A 284 8.89 -4.92 -22.98
N LYS A 285 8.64 -6.23 -23.13
CA LYS A 285 8.24 -6.86 -24.40
C LYS A 285 6.87 -7.50 -24.27
N PRO A 286 6.08 -7.55 -25.37
CA PRO A 286 4.81 -8.26 -25.37
C PRO A 286 4.95 -9.73 -24.94
N PRO A 287 3.89 -10.30 -24.34
CA PRO A 287 2.60 -9.70 -24.03
C PRO A 287 2.56 -8.92 -22.71
N LEU A 288 1.52 -8.10 -22.49
CA LEU A 288 1.08 -7.69 -21.18
C LEU A 288 0.19 -8.79 -20.59
N ALA A 289 0.63 -9.43 -19.52
CA ALA A 289 -0.15 -10.47 -18.85
C ALA A 289 -0.90 -9.89 -17.64
N VAL A 290 -2.22 -10.04 -17.62
CA VAL A 290 -3.07 -9.64 -16.49
C VAL A 290 -3.53 -10.87 -15.74
N TYR A 291 -3.36 -10.86 -14.43
CA TYR A 291 -3.78 -11.94 -13.55
C TYR A 291 -4.73 -11.43 -12.48
N PHE A 292 -5.92 -12.02 -12.44
CA PHE A 292 -6.93 -11.77 -11.44
C PHE A 292 -6.85 -12.87 -10.36
N ALA A 293 -6.59 -12.48 -9.12
CA ALA A 293 -6.52 -13.39 -7.99
C ALA A 293 -7.86 -14.04 -7.66
N GLY A 294 -7.82 -15.25 -7.12
CA GLY A 294 -8.96 -15.86 -6.45
C GLY A 294 -9.25 -15.18 -5.11
N PHE A 295 -10.36 -15.58 -4.48
CA PHE A 295 -10.66 -15.13 -3.12
C PHE A 295 -9.60 -15.59 -2.12
N ARG A 296 -9.23 -14.68 -1.21
CA ARG A 296 -8.29 -14.95 -0.12
C ARG A 296 -8.81 -14.30 1.16
N SER A 297 -8.74 -15.03 2.27
CA SER A 297 -9.05 -14.48 3.59
C SER A 297 -8.06 -13.41 4.03
N ALA A 298 -6.76 -13.62 3.77
CA ALA A 298 -5.72 -12.62 3.99
C ALA A 298 -5.52 -11.78 2.73
N GLU A 299 -5.55 -10.48 2.85
CA GLU A 299 -5.37 -9.55 1.74
C GLU A 299 -3.91 -9.53 1.24
N GLY A 300 -3.73 -9.29 -0.06
CA GLY A 300 -2.43 -9.23 -0.69
C GLY A 300 -2.48 -9.67 -2.14
N PHE A 301 -1.33 -9.71 -2.80
CA PHE A 301 -1.23 -10.17 -4.17
C PHE A 301 -0.92 -11.66 -4.25
N GLU A 302 -1.68 -12.36 -5.08
CA GLU A 302 -1.44 -13.74 -5.50
C GLU A 302 -0.72 -13.74 -6.85
N GLY A 303 -0.03 -14.84 -7.16
CA GLY A 303 0.55 -15.05 -8.47
C GLY A 303 1.87 -14.32 -8.77
N TYR A 304 2.40 -13.50 -7.85
CA TYR A 304 3.61 -12.68 -8.09
C TYR A 304 4.79 -13.49 -8.64
N TRP A 305 5.17 -14.58 -7.96
CA TRP A 305 6.29 -15.43 -8.37
C TRP A 305 6.03 -16.19 -9.68
N MET A 306 4.78 -16.61 -9.91
CA MET A 306 4.38 -17.27 -11.14
C MET A 306 4.52 -16.30 -12.33
N MET A 307 3.94 -15.10 -12.20
CA MET A 307 3.97 -14.10 -13.26
C MET A 307 5.38 -13.58 -13.56
N GLN A 308 6.22 -13.43 -12.52
CA GLN A 308 7.61 -13.02 -12.68
C GLN A 308 8.43 -14.01 -13.53
N ASN A 309 8.11 -15.30 -13.47
CA ASN A 309 8.79 -16.33 -14.29
C ASN A 309 8.53 -16.19 -15.79
N PHE A 310 7.43 -15.55 -16.21
CA PHE A 310 7.16 -15.27 -17.64
C PHE A 310 8.05 -14.17 -18.20
N LYS A 311 8.68 -13.35 -17.32
CA LYS A 311 9.56 -12.22 -17.65
C LYS A 311 8.90 -11.07 -18.38
N CYS A 312 7.75 -11.24 -19.00
CA CYS A 312 6.98 -10.18 -19.65
C CYS A 312 6.39 -9.20 -18.61
N PRO A 313 5.93 -8.01 -19.04
CA PRO A 313 5.14 -7.12 -18.20
C PRO A 313 3.87 -7.79 -17.69
N PHE A 314 3.50 -7.50 -16.43
CA PHE A 314 2.26 -8.06 -15.89
C PHE A 314 1.57 -7.12 -14.90
N ILE A 315 0.25 -7.29 -14.77
CA ILE A 315 -0.58 -6.66 -13.76
C ILE A 315 -1.21 -7.77 -12.90
N LEU A 316 -1.13 -7.60 -11.58
CA LEU A 316 -1.88 -8.43 -10.63
C LEU A 316 -3.04 -7.60 -10.10
N PHE A 317 -4.25 -8.17 -10.11
CA PHE A 317 -5.39 -7.63 -9.40
C PHE A 317 -5.77 -8.52 -8.22
N SER A 318 -6.25 -7.92 -7.13
CA SER A 318 -6.79 -8.62 -5.96
C SER A 318 -8.00 -7.89 -5.45
N ASP A 319 -9.12 -8.62 -5.30
CA ASP A 319 -10.37 -8.10 -4.77
C ASP A 319 -10.54 -8.58 -3.32
N PRO A 320 -10.37 -7.70 -2.31
CA PRO A 320 -10.48 -8.05 -0.90
C PRO A 320 -11.91 -8.03 -0.38
N ARG A 321 -12.91 -7.65 -1.19
CA ARG A 321 -14.28 -7.42 -0.76
C ARG A 321 -15.02 -8.72 -0.46
N LEU A 322 -15.98 -8.64 0.44
CA LEU A 322 -16.88 -9.69 0.88
C LEU A 322 -16.17 -10.96 1.41
N GLU A 323 -16.94 -11.81 2.03
CA GLU A 323 -16.50 -13.16 2.41
C GLU A 323 -16.91 -14.12 1.29
N GLY A 324 -15.93 -14.84 0.72
CA GLY A 324 -16.16 -15.69 -0.46
C GLY A 324 -16.01 -14.96 -1.80
N GLY A 325 -15.81 -13.65 -1.78
CA GLY A 325 -15.45 -12.83 -2.93
C GLY A 325 -16.59 -12.09 -3.62
N ALA A 326 -16.29 -10.95 -4.22
CA ALA A 326 -17.19 -10.10 -5.00
C ALA A 326 -17.03 -10.28 -6.52
N PHE A 327 -16.14 -11.16 -6.98
CA PHE A 327 -15.91 -11.47 -8.40
C PHE A 327 -15.50 -10.25 -9.23
N TYR A 328 -14.89 -9.23 -8.60
CA TYR A 328 -14.53 -7.95 -9.21
C TYR A 328 -15.72 -7.13 -9.72
N LEU A 329 -16.93 -7.54 -9.36
CA LEU A 329 -18.17 -6.81 -9.60
C LEU A 329 -18.47 -5.87 -8.42
N GLY A 330 -19.44 -4.98 -8.57
CA GLY A 330 -19.99 -4.19 -7.47
C GLY A 330 -20.39 -2.79 -7.91
N SER A 331 -19.47 -1.95 -8.34
CA SER A 331 -19.80 -0.66 -8.91
C SER A 331 -19.22 -0.53 -10.33
N GLU A 332 -19.99 0.09 -11.23
CA GLU A 332 -19.53 0.43 -12.57
C GLU A 332 -18.22 1.26 -12.52
N GLU A 333 -18.06 2.05 -11.46
CA GLU A 333 -16.86 2.85 -11.24
C GLU A 333 -15.60 1.99 -11.04
N LEU A 334 -15.67 0.93 -10.21
CA LEU A 334 -14.53 0.01 -10.01
C LEU A 334 -14.24 -0.82 -11.26
N GLU A 335 -15.27 -1.31 -11.92
CA GLU A 335 -15.12 -2.08 -13.18
C GLU A 335 -14.43 -1.24 -14.25
N GLU A 336 -14.86 0.01 -14.44
CA GLU A 336 -14.23 0.92 -15.40
C GLU A 336 -12.79 1.29 -14.97
N LYS A 337 -12.50 1.45 -13.68
CA LYS A 337 -11.14 1.70 -13.18
C LYS A 337 -10.20 0.51 -13.42
N ILE A 338 -10.69 -0.72 -13.31
CA ILE A 338 -9.90 -1.92 -13.67
C ILE A 338 -9.52 -1.86 -15.15
N LYS A 339 -10.51 -1.65 -16.03
CA LYS A 339 -10.32 -1.53 -17.47
C LYS A 339 -9.33 -0.40 -17.81
N GLN A 340 -9.54 0.80 -17.27
CA GLN A 340 -8.65 1.95 -17.48
C GLN A 340 -7.23 1.67 -17.00
N THR A 341 -7.05 0.91 -15.91
CA THR A 341 -5.73 0.50 -15.43
C THR A 341 -5.03 -0.39 -16.45
N ILE A 342 -5.73 -1.35 -17.03
CA ILE A 342 -5.16 -2.22 -18.08
C ILE A 342 -4.80 -1.42 -19.32
N GLU A 343 -5.71 -0.57 -19.79
CA GLU A 343 -5.50 0.29 -20.97
C GLU A 343 -4.33 1.27 -20.76
N HIS A 344 -4.23 1.87 -19.56
CA HIS A 344 -3.11 2.74 -19.21
C HIS A 344 -1.76 2.03 -19.36
N TYR A 345 -1.64 0.80 -18.85
CA TYR A 345 -0.37 0.08 -18.95
C TYR A 345 -0.11 -0.50 -20.34
N GLN A 346 -1.13 -0.80 -21.14
CA GLN A 346 -0.95 -1.10 -22.56
C GLN A 346 -0.35 0.12 -23.31
N GLU A 347 -0.92 1.30 -23.09
CA GLU A 347 -0.41 2.54 -23.66
C GLU A 347 1.01 2.87 -23.15
N TYR A 348 1.24 2.75 -21.85
CA TYR A 348 2.56 2.94 -21.21
C TYR A 348 3.64 2.08 -21.83
N LEU A 349 3.30 0.84 -22.21
CA LEU A 349 4.21 -0.12 -22.84
C LEU A 349 4.28 0.04 -24.37
N GLY A 350 3.29 0.70 -24.98
CA GLY A 350 3.15 0.80 -26.44
C GLY A 350 2.66 -0.49 -27.08
N PHE A 351 1.78 -1.25 -26.38
CA PHE A 351 1.27 -2.54 -26.86
C PHE A 351 -0.12 -2.42 -27.46
N ASP A 352 -0.41 -3.27 -28.46
CA ASP A 352 -1.73 -3.40 -29.05
C ASP A 352 -2.64 -4.34 -28.21
N LYS A 353 -3.96 -4.31 -28.50
CA LYS A 353 -4.94 -5.24 -27.85
C LYS A 353 -4.60 -6.71 -28.05
N LYS A 354 -4.00 -7.10 -29.17
CA LYS A 354 -3.55 -8.47 -29.46
C LYS A 354 -2.41 -8.95 -28.55
N ASP A 355 -1.71 -8.01 -27.92
CA ASP A 355 -0.59 -8.28 -27.02
C ASP A 355 -1.03 -8.43 -25.56
N LEU A 356 -2.35 -8.47 -25.30
CA LEU A 356 -2.94 -8.65 -23.98
C LEU A 356 -3.28 -10.13 -23.72
N ILE A 357 -2.91 -10.63 -22.54
CA ILE A 357 -3.33 -11.93 -22.05
C ILE A 357 -4.03 -11.73 -20.70
N LEU A 358 -5.31 -12.12 -20.62
CA LEU A 358 -6.07 -12.14 -19.40
C LEU A 358 -6.06 -13.54 -18.80
N SER A 359 -5.88 -13.64 -17.51
CA SER A 359 -5.88 -14.90 -16.77
C SER A 359 -6.40 -14.71 -15.36
N GLY A 360 -6.89 -15.77 -14.74
CA GLY A 360 -7.40 -15.71 -13.37
C GLY A 360 -7.54 -17.09 -12.75
N LEU A 361 -7.64 -17.11 -11.42
CA LEU A 361 -7.87 -18.34 -10.66
C LEU A 361 -9.18 -18.21 -9.86
N SER A 362 -10.01 -19.28 -9.85
CA SER A 362 -11.26 -19.32 -9.09
C SER A 362 -12.14 -18.09 -9.38
N MET A 363 -12.43 -17.25 -8.39
CA MET A 363 -13.15 -15.97 -8.53
C MET A 363 -12.58 -15.09 -9.68
N GLY A 364 -11.26 -15.05 -9.83
CA GLY A 364 -10.57 -14.25 -10.84
C GLY A 364 -10.77 -14.74 -12.28
N THR A 365 -11.34 -15.92 -12.49
CA THR A 365 -11.67 -16.40 -13.86
C THR A 365 -12.83 -15.58 -14.45
N PHE A 366 -13.72 -15.06 -13.63
CA PHE A 366 -14.85 -14.26 -14.09
C PHE A 366 -14.38 -12.98 -14.80
N PRO A 367 -13.63 -12.06 -14.19
CA PRO A 367 -13.19 -10.83 -14.85
C PRO A 367 -12.22 -11.08 -16.01
N SER A 368 -11.59 -12.24 -16.09
CA SER A 368 -10.72 -12.57 -17.23
C SER A 368 -11.52 -12.93 -18.50
N LEU A 369 -12.83 -13.19 -18.38
CA LEU A 369 -13.74 -13.52 -19.48
C LEU A 369 -14.79 -12.42 -19.74
N TYR A 370 -15.04 -11.58 -18.76
CA TYR A 370 -15.97 -10.47 -18.80
C TYR A 370 -15.37 -9.25 -19.47
#